data_8d08dad7ef9667b8ad23e190cfbbec5e
#
_entry.id   8d08dad7ef9667b8ad23e190cfbbec5e
#
_cell.length_a   1.000
_cell.length_b   1.000
_cell.length_c   1.000
_cell.angle_alpha   90.00
_cell.angle_beta   90.00
_cell.angle_gamma   90.00
#
_symmetry.space_group_name_H-M   'P 1'
#
loop_
_entity.id
_entity.type
_entity.pdbx_description
1 polymer ?
#
loop_
_entity_poly.entity_id
_entity_poly.type
_entity_poly.pdbx_seq_one_letter_code
_entity_poly.pdbx_strand_id
1 'polypeptide(L)'
;MKKLISIFVLLVSFAFTSNSYSKTEIHWWYGNSGFLGDVIIEIANRFNESQDEYMVIPTGKGSYEDNMAATIAAFRAGDQPHYSQVYDAGAAIMVAQVKNGVVIGFEEMAEKYGIDVDADNYIPGIKNFYADGDGKMIGVPFNSSTCLMYANMDILDEVGIEEVPKTYEAVSYTHL
;
A
#
# COMPACT_ATOMS: atom_id res chain seq x y z
N MET A 1 -14.47 48.31 -38.57
CA MET A 1 -13.97 46.95 -38.78
C MET A 1 -12.82 46.58 -37.84
N LYS A 2 -11.73 47.34 -37.76
CA LYS A 2 -10.59 47.02 -36.87
C LYS A 2 -10.93 46.91 -35.38
N LYS A 3 -11.84 47.76 -34.84
CA LYS A 3 -12.27 47.70 -33.42
C LYS A 3 -13.16 46.48 -33.10
N LEU A 4 -13.99 46.01 -34.06
CA LEU A 4 -14.81 44.79 -33.89
C LEU A 4 -13.93 43.51 -33.89
N ILE A 5 -12.89 43.49 -34.72
CA ILE A 5 -11.96 42.34 -34.77
C ILE A 5 -11.17 42.25 -33.47
N SER A 6 -10.76 43.39 -32.87
CA SER A 6 -10.03 43.42 -31.59
C SER A 6 -10.90 42.91 -30.42
N ILE A 7 -12.20 43.22 -30.39
CA ILE A 7 -13.12 42.76 -29.38
C ILE A 7 -13.40 41.24 -29.53
N PHE A 8 -13.49 40.75 -30.77
CA PHE A 8 -13.68 39.31 -31.02
C PHE A 8 -12.46 38.48 -30.63
N VAL A 9 -11.24 38.99 -30.90
CA VAL A 9 -9.99 38.33 -30.45
C VAL A 9 -9.89 38.30 -28.90
N LEU A 10 -10.31 39.35 -28.20
CA LEU A 10 -10.31 39.41 -26.74
C LEU A 10 -11.34 38.44 -26.13
N LEU A 11 -12.51 38.27 -26.74
CA LEU A 11 -13.55 37.36 -26.31
C LEU A 11 -13.15 35.87 -26.53
N VAL A 12 -12.46 35.56 -27.63
CA VAL A 12 -11.94 34.20 -27.90
C VAL A 12 -10.81 33.84 -26.96
N SER A 13 -9.96 34.82 -26.55
CA SER A 13 -8.89 34.57 -25.56
C SER A 13 -9.44 34.26 -24.16
N PHE A 14 -10.63 34.71 -23.80
CA PHE A 14 -11.29 34.40 -22.51
C PHE A 14 -11.96 33.03 -22.47
N ALA A 15 -12.25 32.42 -23.64
CA ALA A 15 -12.90 31.11 -23.75
C ALA A 15 -11.92 29.95 -23.54
N PHE A 16 -10.61 30.18 -23.46
CA PHE A 16 -9.55 29.20 -23.22
C PHE A 16 -8.92 29.28 -21.84
N THR A 17 -9.61 29.86 -20.84
CA THR A 17 -9.20 29.63 -19.46
C THR A 17 -9.54 28.19 -19.11
N SER A 18 -8.64 27.27 -19.44
CA SER A 18 -8.63 25.93 -18.86
C SER A 18 -8.60 26.11 -17.35
N ASN A 19 -9.69 25.79 -16.68
CA ASN A 19 -9.65 25.58 -15.24
C ASN A 19 -8.68 24.42 -14.99
N SER A 20 -7.41 24.72 -14.80
CA SER A 20 -6.47 23.77 -14.26
C SER A 20 -6.88 23.52 -12.81
N TYR A 21 -7.81 22.60 -12.60
CA TYR A 21 -8.03 22.07 -11.26
C TYR A 21 -6.74 21.37 -10.85
N SER A 22 -6.12 21.87 -9.77
CA SER A 22 -5.02 21.17 -9.12
C SER A 22 -5.55 19.82 -8.68
N LYS A 23 -4.86 18.72 -9.04
CA LYS A 23 -5.20 17.38 -8.54
C LYS A 23 -5.22 17.39 -7.02
N THR A 24 -6.13 16.64 -6.43
CA THR A 24 -6.17 16.44 -4.97
C THR A 24 -5.00 15.56 -4.55
N GLU A 25 -4.15 16.06 -3.66
CA GLU A 25 -2.98 15.33 -3.18
C GLU A 25 -3.36 14.24 -2.18
N ILE A 26 -2.84 13.03 -2.39
CA ILE A 26 -3.01 11.86 -1.53
C ILE A 26 -1.64 11.39 -1.06
N HIS A 27 -1.29 11.65 0.19
CA HIS A 27 -0.01 11.25 0.77
C HIS A 27 -0.01 9.79 1.16
N TRP A 28 0.91 9.02 0.59
CA TRP A 28 1.15 7.61 0.88
C TRP A 28 2.52 7.42 1.52
N TRP A 29 2.57 6.99 2.77
CA TRP A 29 3.83 6.69 3.45
C TRP A 29 4.12 5.20 3.46
N TYR A 30 5.39 4.84 3.22
CA TYR A 30 5.81 3.44 3.11
C TYR A 30 7.21 3.21 3.71
N GLY A 31 7.51 1.94 4.07
CA GLY A 31 8.73 1.51 4.74
C GLY A 31 9.68 0.68 3.86
N ASN A 32 9.46 0.63 2.55
CA ASN A 32 10.36 -0.08 1.65
C ASN A 32 11.45 0.84 1.10
N SER A 33 12.64 0.27 0.83
CA SER A 33 13.77 0.98 0.25
C SER A 33 14.36 0.22 -0.94
N GLY A 34 15.31 0.84 -1.65
CA GLY A 34 15.93 0.26 -2.84
C GLY A 34 14.90 -0.12 -3.90
N PHE A 35 15.11 -1.23 -4.58
CA PHE A 35 14.26 -1.70 -5.68
C PHE A 35 12.77 -1.76 -5.32
N LEU A 36 12.42 -2.19 -4.11
CA LEU A 36 11.01 -2.23 -3.68
C LEU A 36 10.42 -0.84 -3.52
N GLY A 37 11.19 0.13 -3.05
CA GLY A 37 10.79 1.53 -3.00
C GLY A 37 10.55 2.11 -4.41
N ASP A 38 11.42 1.78 -5.36
CA ASP A 38 11.27 2.20 -6.75
C ASP A 38 9.98 1.65 -7.39
N VAL A 39 9.62 0.39 -7.09
CA VAL A 39 8.35 -0.22 -7.54
C VAL A 39 7.14 0.52 -6.98
N ILE A 40 7.18 0.96 -5.71
CA ILE A 40 6.09 1.75 -5.10
C ILE A 40 5.93 3.09 -5.83
N ILE A 41 7.03 3.77 -6.11
CA ILE A 41 7.02 5.04 -6.87
C ILE A 41 6.43 4.82 -8.27
N GLU A 42 6.82 3.75 -8.95
CA GLU A 42 6.30 3.41 -10.28
C GLU A 42 4.79 3.15 -10.26
N ILE A 43 4.29 2.41 -9.26
CA ILE A 43 2.85 2.17 -9.08
C ILE A 43 2.10 3.50 -8.90
N ALA A 44 2.60 4.40 -8.05
CA ALA A 44 2.02 5.71 -7.84
C ALA A 44 2.03 6.56 -9.11
N ASN A 45 3.12 6.56 -9.87
CA ASN A 45 3.24 7.29 -11.13
C ASN A 45 2.22 6.79 -12.16
N ARG A 46 2.10 5.48 -12.34
CA ARG A 46 1.12 4.88 -13.25
C ARG A 46 -0.31 5.25 -12.89
N PHE A 47 -0.65 5.28 -11.61
CA PHE A 47 -1.95 5.76 -11.15
C PHE A 47 -2.12 7.26 -11.49
N ASN A 48 -1.14 8.09 -11.20
CA ASN A 48 -1.18 9.54 -11.43
C ASN A 48 -1.31 9.90 -12.92
N GLU A 49 -0.76 9.07 -13.80
CA GLU A 49 -0.87 9.21 -15.26
C GLU A 49 -2.21 8.72 -15.82
N SER A 50 -2.91 7.84 -15.10
CA SER A 50 -4.16 7.22 -15.57
C SER A 50 -5.40 8.10 -15.40
N GLN A 51 -5.31 9.19 -14.62
CA GLN A 51 -6.44 10.08 -14.31
C GLN A 51 -5.94 11.48 -13.92
N ASP A 52 -6.84 12.48 -13.87
CA ASP A 52 -6.53 13.90 -13.63
C ASP A 52 -7.10 14.46 -12.32
N GLU A 53 -7.76 13.66 -11.52
CA GLU A 53 -8.47 14.10 -10.30
C GLU A 53 -7.57 14.05 -9.06
N TYR A 54 -6.73 13.03 -8.94
CA TYR A 54 -5.87 12.77 -7.78
C TYR A 54 -4.39 12.74 -8.14
N MET A 55 -3.55 13.09 -7.16
CA MET A 55 -2.09 12.97 -7.22
C MET A 55 -1.62 12.17 -5.99
N VAL A 56 -1.26 10.92 -6.17
CA VAL A 56 -0.63 10.12 -5.11
C VAL A 56 0.82 10.53 -4.96
N ILE A 57 1.21 10.93 -3.74
CA ILE A 57 2.57 11.34 -3.38
C ILE A 57 3.16 10.26 -2.47
N PRO A 58 3.94 9.32 -3.03
CA PRO A 58 4.60 8.29 -2.23
C PRO A 58 5.79 8.89 -1.48
N THR A 59 5.91 8.59 -0.18
CA THR A 59 7.00 9.06 0.67
C THR A 59 7.60 7.89 1.46
N GLY A 60 8.84 7.51 1.13
CA GLY A 60 9.60 6.50 1.86
C GLY A 60 10.04 7.02 3.23
N LYS A 61 9.86 6.23 4.27
CA LYS A 61 10.24 6.56 5.66
C LYS A 61 11.39 5.71 6.20
N GLY A 62 12.04 4.91 5.35
CA GLY A 62 13.12 4.03 5.75
C GLY A 62 12.66 2.59 5.93
N SER A 63 12.58 2.11 7.17
CA SER A 63 12.05 0.78 7.49
C SER A 63 10.54 0.79 7.77
N TYR A 64 9.94 -0.38 7.95
CA TYR A 64 8.55 -0.49 8.39
C TYR A 64 8.34 0.12 9.78
N GLU A 65 9.30 -0.08 10.68
CA GLU A 65 9.31 0.46 12.04
C GLU A 65 9.39 1.98 12.02
N ASP A 66 10.29 2.54 11.21
CA ASP A 66 10.44 3.99 11.04
C ASP A 66 9.16 4.60 10.45
N ASN A 67 8.55 3.94 9.46
CA ASN A 67 7.29 4.38 8.89
C ASN A 67 6.16 4.40 9.92
N MET A 68 6.05 3.35 10.73
CA MET A 68 5.05 3.28 11.81
C MET A 68 5.28 4.38 12.86
N ALA A 69 6.52 4.56 13.30
CA ALA A 69 6.87 5.60 14.28
C ALA A 69 6.57 7.00 13.73
N ALA A 70 6.93 7.26 12.47
CA ALA A 70 6.64 8.53 11.81
C ALA A 70 5.13 8.78 11.67
N THR A 71 4.36 7.76 11.30
CA THR A 71 2.90 7.85 11.17
C THR A 71 2.23 8.17 12.52
N ILE A 72 2.66 7.52 13.60
CA ILE A 72 2.16 7.79 14.95
C ILE A 72 2.49 9.23 15.40
N ALA A 73 3.73 9.68 15.14
CA ALA A 73 4.15 11.04 15.48
C ALA A 73 3.36 12.09 14.71
N ALA A 74 3.17 11.88 13.40
CA ALA A 74 2.39 12.77 12.54
C ALA A 74 0.92 12.84 12.96
N PHE A 75 0.31 11.70 13.31
CA PHE A 75 -1.06 11.68 13.84
C PHE A 75 -1.21 12.53 15.11
N ARG A 76 -0.26 12.43 16.04
CA ARG A 76 -0.25 13.25 17.25
C ARG A 76 -0.09 14.74 16.97
N ALA A 77 0.58 15.09 15.87
CA ALA A 77 0.77 16.47 15.42
C ALA A 77 -0.39 16.99 14.54
N GLY A 78 -1.33 16.13 14.13
CA GLY A 78 -2.41 16.48 13.19
C GLY A 78 -1.95 16.61 11.73
N ASP A 79 -0.84 15.98 11.37
CA ASP A 79 -0.19 16.01 10.04
C ASP A 79 0.07 14.60 9.50
N GLN A 80 -0.88 13.69 9.76
CA GLN A 80 -0.78 12.30 9.31
C GLN A 80 -1.00 12.16 7.80
N PRO A 81 -0.41 11.12 7.15
CA PRO A 81 -0.69 10.80 5.76
C PRO A 81 -2.14 10.31 5.59
N HIS A 82 -2.62 10.31 4.35
CA HIS A 82 -3.94 9.78 4.01
C HIS A 82 -3.97 8.26 4.17
N TYR A 83 -2.89 7.57 3.82
CA TYR A 83 -2.68 6.16 4.14
C TYR A 83 -1.20 5.83 4.32
N SER A 84 -0.95 4.80 5.10
CA SER A 84 0.39 4.37 5.47
C SER A 84 0.49 2.86 5.35
N GLN A 85 1.62 2.38 4.83
CA GLN A 85 1.94 0.96 4.83
C GLN A 85 2.20 0.50 6.26
N VAL A 86 1.62 -0.63 6.64
CA VAL A 86 1.86 -1.31 7.91
C VAL A 86 2.44 -2.68 7.66
N TYR A 87 3.22 -3.18 8.60
CA TYR A 87 3.81 -4.51 8.55
C TYR A 87 3.08 -5.46 9.53
N ASP A 88 3.44 -6.73 9.51
CA ASP A 88 2.78 -7.80 10.26
C ASP A 88 2.63 -7.48 11.76
N ALA A 89 3.71 -7.09 12.44
CA ALA A 89 3.62 -6.68 13.85
C ALA A 89 2.78 -5.42 14.08
N GLY A 90 2.66 -4.57 13.06
CA GLY A 90 1.81 -3.38 13.07
C GLY A 90 0.32 -3.70 12.92
N ALA A 91 -0.04 -4.82 12.33
CA ALA A 91 -1.45 -5.18 12.09
C ALA A 91 -2.27 -5.22 13.37
N ALA A 92 -1.77 -5.83 14.44
CA ALA A 92 -2.45 -5.86 15.75
C ALA A 92 -2.65 -4.46 16.35
N ILE A 93 -1.68 -3.57 16.16
CA ILE A 93 -1.77 -2.16 16.57
C ILE A 93 -2.89 -1.47 15.78
N MET A 94 -2.97 -1.72 14.48
CA MET A 94 -3.97 -1.11 13.61
C MET A 94 -5.40 -1.56 13.96
N VAL A 95 -5.61 -2.83 14.29
CA VAL A 95 -6.91 -3.32 14.82
C VAL A 95 -7.37 -2.49 16.02
N ALA A 96 -6.46 -2.24 16.97
CA ALA A 96 -6.77 -1.42 18.13
C ALA A 96 -7.07 0.05 17.75
N GLN A 97 -6.37 0.59 16.74
CA GLN A 97 -6.59 1.98 16.30
C GLN A 97 -7.90 2.15 15.53
N VAL A 98 -8.38 1.15 14.80
CA VAL A 98 -9.72 1.16 14.19
C VAL A 98 -10.79 1.27 15.30
N LYS A 99 -10.70 0.46 16.36
CA LYS A 99 -11.61 0.52 17.51
C LYS A 99 -11.60 1.88 18.24
N ASN A 100 -10.47 2.57 18.21
CA ASN A 100 -10.32 3.91 18.81
C ASN A 100 -10.71 5.06 17.86
N GLY A 101 -11.13 4.76 16.62
CA GLY A 101 -11.50 5.77 15.62
C GLY A 101 -10.31 6.58 15.07
N VAL A 102 -9.08 6.10 15.26
CA VAL A 102 -7.84 6.73 14.73
C VAL A 102 -7.65 6.40 13.27
N VAL A 103 -8.04 5.19 12.88
CA VAL A 103 -7.97 4.66 11.52
C VAL A 103 -9.34 4.16 11.13
N ILE A 104 -9.76 4.40 9.90
CA ILE A 104 -10.94 3.75 9.33
C ILE A 104 -10.52 2.42 8.70
N GLY A 105 -11.23 1.35 9.00
CA GLY A 105 -11.01 0.04 8.38
C GLY A 105 -11.35 0.07 6.90
N PHE A 106 -10.65 -0.73 6.10
CA PHE A 106 -10.82 -0.73 4.65
C PHE A 106 -12.24 -1.12 4.23
N GLU A 107 -12.78 -2.22 4.73
CA GLU A 107 -14.16 -2.62 4.43
C GLU A 107 -15.20 -1.64 4.97
N GLU A 108 -14.99 -1.07 6.17
CA GLU A 108 -15.84 -0.03 6.73
C GLU A 108 -15.88 1.20 5.82
N MET A 109 -14.72 1.62 5.32
CA MET A 109 -14.62 2.73 4.36
C MET A 109 -15.36 2.40 3.07
N ALA A 110 -15.17 1.20 2.52
CA ALA A 110 -15.82 0.75 1.30
C ALA A 110 -17.35 0.71 1.44
N GLU A 111 -17.87 0.14 2.52
CA GLU A 111 -19.29 0.14 2.87
C GLU A 111 -19.86 1.58 2.95
N LYS A 112 -19.15 2.48 3.63
CA LYS A 112 -19.56 3.88 3.81
C LYS A 112 -19.71 4.65 2.49
N TYR A 113 -18.87 4.36 1.52
CA TYR A 113 -18.85 5.04 0.22
C TYR A 113 -19.47 4.22 -0.92
N GLY A 114 -20.05 3.06 -0.63
CA GLY A 114 -20.71 2.20 -1.62
C GLY A 114 -19.74 1.61 -2.64
N ILE A 115 -18.48 1.38 -2.23
CA ILE A 115 -17.45 0.76 -3.07
C ILE A 115 -17.58 -0.76 -2.90
N ASP A 116 -17.77 -1.47 -4.00
CA ASP A 116 -17.76 -2.93 -4.01
C ASP A 116 -16.30 -3.42 -3.87
N VAL A 117 -16.03 -4.12 -2.78
CA VAL A 117 -14.74 -4.76 -2.53
C VAL A 117 -14.92 -6.25 -2.78
N ASP A 118 -14.35 -6.74 -3.89
CA ASP A 118 -14.32 -8.16 -4.18
C ASP A 118 -13.32 -8.86 -3.21
N ALA A 119 -13.79 -9.05 -1.98
CA ALA A 119 -13.01 -9.66 -0.92
C ALA A 119 -12.60 -11.13 -1.23
N ASP A 120 -13.27 -11.78 -2.16
CA ASP A 120 -13.00 -13.16 -2.55
C ASP A 120 -11.84 -13.27 -3.56
N ASN A 121 -11.43 -12.16 -4.17
CA ASN A 121 -10.23 -12.09 -5.00
C ASN A 121 -8.91 -12.14 -4.23
N TYR A 122 -8.95 -12.01 -2.90
CA TYR A 122 -7.75 -12.12 -2.08
C TYR A 122 -7.47 -13.56 -1.66
N ILE A 123 -6.19 -13.92 -1.61
CA ILE A 123 -5.76 -15.22 -1.04
C ILE A 123 -6.26 -15.30 0.41
N PRO A 124 -7.05 -16.33 0.80
CA PRO A 124 -7.72 -16.37 2.10
C PRO A 124 -6.78 -16.20 3.30
N GLY A 125 -5.59 -16.78 3.25
CA GLY A 125 -4.59 -16.63 4.32
C GLY A 125 -4.10 -15.19 4.48
N ILE A 126 -3.99 -14.44 3.40
CA ILE A 126 -3.55 -13.03 3.42
C ILE A 126 -4.71 -12.14 3.89
N LYS A 127 -5.92 -12.36 3.35
CA LYS A 127 -7.13 -11.63 3.74
C LYS A 127 -7.33 -11.70 5.27
N ASN A 128 -7.30 -12.91 5.81
CA ASN A 128 -7.54 -13.14 7.23
C ASN A 128 -6.45 -12.55 8.13
N PHE A 129 -5.23 -12.42 7.63
CA PHE A 129 -4.13 -11.82 8.39
C PHE A 129 -4.36 -10.32 8.66
N TYR A 130 -4.99 -9.61 7.72
CA TYR A 130 -5.29 -8.17 7.84
C TYR A 130 -6.76 -7.90 8.22
N ALA A 131 -7.44 -8.88 8.79
CA ALA A 131 -8.81 -8.76 9.28
C ALA A 131 -8.86 -8.55 10.80
N ASP A 132 -9.96 -7.98 11.26
CA ASP A 132 -10.27 -7.91 12.69
C ASP A 132 -10.84 -9.24 13.21
N GLY A 133 -11.27 -9.25 14.50
CA GLY A 133 -11.87 -10.41 15.13
C GLY A 133 -13.20 -10.87 14.53
N ASP A 134 -13.87 -10.02 13.77
CA ASP A 134 -15.13 -10.29 13.09
C ASP A 134 -14.91 -10.66 11.62
N GLY A 135 -13.65 -10.73 11.17
CA GLY A 135 -13.25 -11.11 9.81
C GLY A 135 -13.31 -9.96 8.79
N LYS A 136 -13.54 -8.71 9.22
CA LYS A 136 -13.50 -7.54 8.36
C LYS A 136 -12.06 -7.11 8.07
N MET A 137 -11.72 -6.89 6.80
CA MET A 137 -10.41 -6.35 6.43
C MET A 137 -10.24 -4.91 6.91
N ILE A 138 -9.24 -4.71 7.77
CA ILE A 138 -8.85 -3.39 8.26
C ILE A 138 -7.82 -2.68 7.37
N GLY A 139 -7.11 -3.45 6.56
CA GLY A 139 -6.14 -2.96 5.59
C GLY A 139 -6.24 -3.68 4.27
N VAL A 140 -5.76 -3.04 3.20
CA VAL A 140 -5.64 -3.66 1.87
C VAL A 140 -4.31 -4.41 1.82
N PRO A 141 -4.31 -5.72 1.54
CA PRO A 141 -3.08 -6.45 1.27
C PRO A 141 -2.34 -5.84 0.08
N PHE A 142 -1.11 -5.39 0.29
CA PHE A 142 -0.29 -4.79 -0.76
C PHE A 142 0.83 -5.73 -1.19
N ASN A 143 1.61 -6.22 -0.23
CA ASN A 143 2.65 -7.23 -0.41
C ASN A 143 2.69 -8.12 0.82
N SER A 144 2.87 -9.42 0.62
CA SER A 144 2.95 -10.39 1.70
C SER A 144 4.08 -11.36 1.43
N SER A 145 4.94 -11.52 2.43
CA SER A 145 6.01 -12.49 2.40
C SER A 145 5.52 -13.84 2.89
N THR A 146 6.06 -14.91 2.33
CA THR A 146 5.90 -16.27 2.85
C THR A 146 7.27 -16.91 3.03
N CYS A 147 7.41 -17.74 4.04
CA CYS A 147 8.64 -18.50 4.25
C CYS A 147 8.72 -19.62 3.21
N LEU A 148 9.87 -19.71 2.55
CA LEU A 148 10.22 -20.77 1.63
C LEU A 148 11.50 -21.43 2.10
N MET A 149 11.58 -22.73 1.95
CA MET A 149 12.82 -23.48 2.17
C MET A 149 13.51 -23.71 0.82
N TYR A 150 14.75 -23.26 0.72
CA TYR A 150 15.62 -23.56 -0.42
C TYR A 150 16.51 -24.74 -0.06
N ALA A 151 16.47 -25.81 -0.86
CA ALA A 151 17.34 -26.97 -0.70
C ALA A 151 18.38 -26.99 -1.82
N ASN A 152 19.65 -27.10 -1.45
CA ASN A 152 20.71 -27.39 -2.44
C ASN A 152 20.78 -28.92 -2.61
N MET A 153 20.27 -29.39 -3.73
CA MET A 153 20.18 -30.82 -4.03
C MET A 153 21.56 -31.49 -4.15
N ASP A 154 22.55 -30.78 -4.69
CA ASP A 154 23.91 -31.33 -4.82
C ASP A 154 24.53 -31.63 -3.44
N ILE A 155 24.31 -30.74 -2.46
CA ILE A 155 24.78 -30.93 -1.08
C ILE A 155 24.00 -32.07 -0.41
N LEU A 156 22.69 -32.17 -0.62
CA LEU A 156 21.88 -33.26 -0.06
C LEU A 156 22.35 -34.61 -0.60
N ASP A 157 22.63 -34.72 -1.88
CA ASP A 157 23.17 -35.94 -2.51
C ASP A 157 24.54 -36.32 -1.96
N GLU A 158 25.46 -35.34 -1.76
CA GLU A 158 26.77 -35.57 -1.17
C GLU A 158 26.72 -36.17 0.24
N VAL A 159 25.69 -35.82 1.03
CA VAL A 159 25.52 -36.34 2.40
C VAL A 159 24.52 -37.50 2.47
N GLY A 160 24.06 -38.02 1.33
CA GLY A 160 23.18 -39.18 1.23
C GLY A 160 21.74 -38.92 1.64
N ILE A 161 21.25 -37.68 1.53
CA ILE A 161 19.86 -37.31 1.79
C ILE A 161 19.13 -37.27 0.43
N GLU A 162 18.33 -38.28 0.16
CA GLU A 162 17.65 -38.47 -1.14
C GLU A 162 16.41 -37.58 -1.31
N GLU A 163 15.77 -37.14 -0.22
CA GLU A 163 14.55 -36.31 -0.28
C GLU A 163 14.71 -35.00 0.51
N VAL A 164 14.12 -33.91 -0.02
CA VAL A 164 14.03 -32.66 0.70
C VAL A 164 13.17 -32.84 1.97
N PRO A 165 13.67 -32.41 3.15
CA PRO A 165 12.89 -32.45 4.38
C PRO A 165 11.55 -31.71 4.25
N LYS A 166 10.46 -32.31 4.71
CA LYS A 166 9.09 -31.76 4.59
C LYS A 166 8.58 -31.07 5.85
N THR A 167 9.33 -31.18 6.95
CA THR A 167 8.98 -30.57 8.24
C THR A 167 10.19 -29.91 8.88
N TYR A 168 9.98 -29.00 9.82
CA TYR A 168 11.07 -28.36 10.57
C TYR A 168 11.86 -29.36 11.42
N GLU A 169 11.18 -30.38 11.98
CA GLU A 169 11.82 -31.44 12.75
C GLU A 169 12.75 -32.27 11.88
N ALA A 170 12.34 -32.57 10.64
CA ALA A 170 13.20 -33.31 9.70
C ALA A 170 14.44 -32.49 9.31
N VAL A 171 14.32 -31.18 9.12
CA VAL A 171 15.46 -30.28 8.87
C VAL A 171 16.43 -30.27 10.06
N SER A 172 15.91 -30.16 11.29
CA SER A 172 16.73 -30.15 12.50
C SER A 172 17.50 -31.47 12.69
N TYR A 173 16.88 -32.61 12.39
CA TYR A 173 17.51 -33.92 12.48
C TYR A 173 18.66 -34.12 11.48
N THR A 174 18.60 -33.49 10.32
CA THR A 174 19.65 -33.59 9.28
C THR A 174 20.86 -32.69 9.58
N HIS A 175 20.79 -31.80 10.57
CA HIS A 175 21.84 -30.85 10.95
C HIS A 175 22.48 -31.15 12.32
N LEU A 176 22.10 -32.25 12.99
CA LEU A 176 22.71 -32.77 14.22
C LEU A 176 23.71 -33.89 13.90
#